data_77103d52b07e1fb95bf0623e8c2e3b7f
#
_entry.id   77103d52b07e1fb95bf0623e8c2e3b7f
#
_cell.length_a   1.000
_cell.length_b   1.000
_cell.length_c   1.000
_cell.angle_alpha   90.00
_cell.angle_beta   90.00
_cell.angle_gamma   90.00
#
_symmetry.space_group_name_H-M   'P 1'
#
loop_
_entity.id
_entity.type
_entity.pdbx_description
1 polymer ?
#
loop_
_entity_poly.entity_id
_entity_poly.type
_entity_poly.pdbx_seq_one_letter_code
_entity_poly.pdbx_strand_id
1 'polypeptide(L)'
;MKVLVTGRNGFLGKELIKELEARGYDVTGIGRSEIDLTDSKSVGEYFKDKSFSAIVHTAFQGGKRNQTDTLETFINNMKMFNNLVNQKDHYSKFINFCSGAAFDRSREIYKYNEERYLECLPTDYYGMSKNIISRECSRLSDVYNLRIFGCFGLYESETRFVKSSILKAISGEPLIIHQNRMMDFISTKDIAEIVNFYIVKQVEKQYEDINLCYPKKTTLKKDSIKNIRLDKFKV
;
A
#
# COMPACT_ATOMS: atom_id res chain seq x y z
N MET A 1 0.13 7.45 -21.11
CA MET A 1 1.31 7.45 -20.22
C MET A 1 1.59 6.00 -19.82
N LYS A 2 2.88 5.61 -19.82
CA LYS A 2 3.31 4.28 -19.40
C LYS A 2 3.51 4.23 -17.89
N VAL A 3 2.91 3.25 -17.23
CA VAL A 3 2.99 3.09 -15.76
C VAL A 3 3.46 1.68 -15.42
N LEU A 4 4.52 1.58 -14.61
CA LEU A 4 4.98 0.30 -14.07
C LEU A 4 4.34 0.06 -12.72
N VAL A 5 3.68 -1.09 -12.53
CA VAL A 5 3.14 -1.52 -11.23
C VAL A 5 3.89 -2.76 -10.76
N THR A 6 4.61 -2.67 -9.64
CA THR A 6 5.26 -3.83 -9.03
C THR A 6 4.30 -4.57 -8.12
N GLY A 7 4.52 -5.87 -7.90
CA GLY A 7 3.64 -6.67 -7.05
C GLY A 7 2.30 -7.00 -7.70
N ARG A 8 2.27 -7.20 -9.03
CA ARG A 8 1.07 -7.45 -9.86
C ARG A 8 0.14 -8.55 -9.32
N ASN A 9 0.69 -9.55 -8.66
CA ASN A 9 -0.09 -10.67 -8.11
C ASN A 9 -0.64 -10.41 -6.70
N GLY A 10 -0.22 -9.31 -6.07
CA GLY A 10 -0.70 -8.88 -4.76
C GLY A 10 -2.09 -8.24 -4.83
N PHE A 11 -2.73 -8.10 -3.67
CA PHE A 11 -4.05 -7.49 -3.54
C PHE A 11 -4.08 -6.08 -4.17
N LEU A 12 -3.25 -5.18 -3.69
CA LEU A 12 -3.24 -3.79 -4.15
C LEU A 12 -2.74 -3.66 -5.60
N GLY A 13 -1.74 -4.47 -5.99
CA GLY A 13 -1.22 -4.46 -7.36
C GLY A 13 -2.28 -4.83 -8.39
N LYS A 14 -3.07 -5.87 -8.14
CA LYS A 14 -4.19 -6.27 -9.03
C LYS A 14 -5.24 -5.17 -9.18
N GLU A 15 -5.64 -4.56 -8.05
CA GLU A 15 -6.64 -3.49 -8.04
C GLU A 15 -6.16 -2.28 -8.84
N LEU A 16 -4.92 -1.84 -8.58
CA LEU A 16 -4.36 -0.66 -9.23
C LEU A 16 -4.13 -0.87 -10.73
N ILE A 17 -3.66 -2.05 -11.15
CA ILE A 17 -3.52 -2.37 -12.58
C ILE A 17 -4.88 -2.20 -13.26
N LYS A 18 -5.92 -2.89 -12.77
CA LYS A 18 -7.28 -2.81 -13.32
C LYS A 18 -7.81 -1.38 -13.41
N GLU A 19 -7.66 -0.63 -12.32
CA GLU A 19 -8.19 0.73 -12.24
C GLU A 19 -7.41 1.72 -13.14
N LEU A 20 -6.10 1.57 -13.27
CA LEU A 20 -5.27 2.40 -14.15
C LEU A 20 -5.49 2.07 -15.63
N GLU A 21 -5.61 0.78 -15.99
CA GLU A 21 -5.99 0.36 -17.35
C GLU A 21 -7.35 0.92 -17.76
N ALA A 22 -8.34 0.89 -16.85
CA ALA A 22 -9.67 1.45 -17.10
C ALA A 22 -9.64 2.98 -17.34
N ARG A 23 -8.58 3.68 -16.87
CA ARG A 23 -8.34 5.10 -17.13
C ARG A 23 -7.51 5.36 -18.39
N GLY A 24 -7.17 4.32 -19.16
CA GLY A 24 -6.42 4.44 -20.42
C GLY A 24 -4.91 4.58 -20.26
N TYR A 25 -4.34 4.19 -19.10
CA TYR A 25 -2.90 4.07 -18.96
C TYR A 25 -2.38 2.80 -19.66
N ASP A 26 -1.18 2.88 -20.22
CA ASP A 26 -0.40 1.73 -20.68
C ASP A 26 0.31 1.14 -19.45
N VAL A 27 -0.30 0.12 -18.84
CA VAL A 27 0.16 -0.44 -17.56
C VAL A 27 0.99 -1.69 -17.78
N THR A 28 2.20 -1.68 -17.27
CA THR A 28 3.05 -2.87 -17.17
C THR A 28 3.06 -3.37 -15.72
N GLY A 29 2.43 -4.53 -15.47
CA GLY A 29 2.46 -5.17 -14.15
C GLY A 29 3.59 -6.19 -14.06
N ILE A 30 4.44 -6.09 -13.03
CA ILE A 30 5.53 -7.06 -12.78
C ILE A 30 5.42 -7.73 -11.42
N GLY A 31 5.85 -8.98 -11.35
CA GLY A 31 5.95 -9.80 -10.15
C GLY A 31 7.25 -10.62 -10.16
N ARG A 32 7.36 -11.58 -9.25
CA ARG A 32 8.56 -12.41 -9.11
C ARG A 32 8.84 -13.31 -10.31
N SER A 33 7.84 -13.62 -11.12
CA SER A 33 8.01 -14.42 -12.34
C SER A 33 8.68 -13.64 -13.46
N GLU A 34 8.54 -12.31 -13.46
CA GLU A 34 9.11 -11.44 -14.48
C GLU A 34 10.48 -10.91 -14.07
N ILE A 35 10.66 -10.62 -12.77
CA ILE A 35 11.89 -10.02 -12.27
C ILE A 35 12.03 -10.19 -10.75
N ASP A 36 13.22 -10.51 -10.27
CA ASP A 36 13.56 -10.43 -8.86
C ASP A 36 14.01 -9.00 -8.51
N LEU A 37 13.13 -8.27 -7.84
CA LEU A 37 13.41 -6.90 -7.40
C LEU A 37 14.51 -6.81 -6.32
N THR A 38 14.90 -7.93 -5.70
CA THR A 38 15.99 -7.96 -4.71
C THR A 38 17.37 -8.07 -5.35
N ASP A 39 17.43 -8.42 -6.64
CA ASP A 39 18.67 -8.47 -7.42
C ASP A 39 18.85 -7.21 -8.27
N SER A 40 19.86 -6.42 -7.91
CA SER A 40 20.14 -5.14 -8.59
C SER A 40 20.53 -5.30 -10.06
N LYS A 41 21.18 -6.42 -10.42
CA LYS A 41 21.56 -6.71 -11.81
C LYS A 41 20.33 -6.99 -12.66
N SER A 42 19.43 -7.85 -12.19
CA SER A 42 18.16 -8.13 -12.86
C SER A 42 17.32 -6.88 -13.05
N VAL A 43 17.27 -5.99 -12.03
CA VAL A 43 16.56 -4.71 -12.12
C VAL A 43 17.19 -3.80 -13.17
N GLY A 44 18.52 -3.63 -13.17
CA GLY A 44 19.20 -2.81 -14.17
C GLY A 44 18.99 -3.33 -15.60
N GLU A 45 19.10 -4.63 -15.83
CA GLU A 45 18.84 -5.25 -17.14
C GLU A 45 17.39 -5.03 -17.59
N TYR A 46 16.42 -5.15 -16.67
CA TYR A 46 15.00 -4.92 -17.00
C TYR A 46 14.73 -3.49 -17.45
N PHE A 47 15.37 -2.50 -16.85
CA PHE A 47 15.12 -1.09 -17.16
C PHE A 47 15.91 -0.57 -18.38
N LYS A 48 16.96 -1.24 -18.82
CA LYS A 48 17.95 -0.78 -19.83
C LYS A 48 17.35 -0.05 -21.02
N ASP A 49 16.26 -0.57 -21.60
CA ASP A 49 15.61 0.00 -22.80
C ASP A 49 14.16 0.42 -22.53
N LYS A 50 13.83 0.70 -21.26
CA LYS A 50 12.47 1.04 -20.84
C LYS A 50 12.44 2.37 -20.12
N SER A 51 11.36 3.11 -20.32
CA SER A 51 11.05 4.31 -19.53
C SER A 51 9.57 4.36 -19.19
N PHE A 52 9.26 4.93 -18.03
CA PHE A 52 7.91 5.01 -17.48
C PHE A 52 7.60 6.45 -17.04
N SER A 53 6.35 6.87 -17.20
CA SER A 53 5.87 8.13 -16.61
C SER A 53 5.81 8.02 -15.08
N ALA A 54 5.51 6.82 -14.57
CA ALA A 54 5.50 6.55 -13.13
C ALA A 54 5.79 5.07 -12.80
N ILE A 55 6.42 4.84 -11.67
CA ILE A 55 6.47 3.54 -10.99
C ILE A 55 5.52 3.58 -9.80
N VAL A 56 4.63 2.60 -9.71
CA VAL A 56 3.74 2.37 -8.57
C VAL A 56 4.22 1.13 -7.83
N HIS A 57 4.91 1.34 -6.70
CA HIS A 57 5.59 0.28 -5.98
C HIS A 57 4.69 -0.33 -4.89
N THR A 58 4.04 -1.45 -5.23
CA THR A 58 3.20 -2.20 -4.26
C THR A 58 3.84 -3.50 -3.78
N ALA A 59 4.97 -3.91 -4.36
CA ALA A 59 5.67 -5.12 -3.96
C ALA A 59 6.28 -4.96 -2.55
N PHE A 60 6.01 -5.91 -1.67
CA PHE A 60 6.62 -6.00 -0.35
C PHE A 60 6.54 -7.44 0.18
N GLN A 61 7.34 -7.73 1.21
CA GLN A 61 7.27 -8.96 1.99
C GLN A 61 6.81 -8.65 3.42
N GLY A 62 6.15 -9.62 4.07
CA GLY A 62 5.77 -9.54 5.47
C GLY A 62 4.43 -8.84 5.75
N GLY A 63 4.21 -8.48 7.00
CA GLY A 63 3.01 -7.79 7.49
C GLY A 63 1.75 -8.65 7.54
N LYS A 64 1.86 -9.98 7.45
CA LYS A 64 0.74 -10.91 7.54
C LYS A 64 0.50 -11.31 9.00
N ARG A 65 -0.77 -11.37 9.43
CA ARG A 65 -1.14 -11.68 10.83
C ARG A 65 -0.59 -12.99 11.36
N ASN A 66 -0.47 -14.02 10.51
CA ASN A 66 -0.12 -15.39 10.89
C ASN A 66 1.31 -15.77 10.51
N GLN A 67 2.17 -14.80 10.24
CA GLN A 67 3.56 -15.02 9.89
C GLN A 67 4.43 -14.06 10.68
N THR A 68 5.52 -14.58 11.24
CA THR A 68 6.55 -13.74 11.86
C THR A 68 7.46 -13.20 10.77
N ASP A 69 7.64 -11.91 10.76
CA ASP A 69 8.59 -11.25 9.86
C ASP A 69 10.02 -11.48 10.37
N THR A 70 10.94 -11.72 9.46
CA THR A 70 12.35 -12.00 9.76
C THR A 70 13.26 -10.84 9.32
N LEU A 71 14.52 -10.87 9.72
CA LEU A 71 15.54 -9.95 9.21
C LEU A 71 15.62 -10.00 7.68
N GLU A 72 15.41 -11.16 7.08
CA GLU A 72 15.37 -11.31 5.61
C GLU A 72 14.19 -10.52 5.02
N THR A 73 13.03 -10.50 5.67
CA THR A 73 11.89 -9.65 5.27
C THR A 73 12.28 -8.18 5.19
N PHE A 74 13.00 -7.69 6.21
CA PHE A 74 13.52 -6.33 6.23
C PHE A 74 14.50 -6.08 5.08
N ILE A 75 15.53 -6.94 4.95
CA ILE A 75 16.57 -6.81 3.92
C ILE A 75 15.96 -6.80 2.52
N ASN A 76 15.03 -7.72 2.23
CA ASN A 76 14.41 -7.83 0.91
C ASN A 76 13.55 -6.61 0.58
N ASN A 77 12.81 -6.06 1.55
CA ASN A 77 12.04 -4.83 1.35
C ASN A 77 12.95 -3.63 1.04
N MET A 78 14.07 -3.50 1.77
CA MET A 78 15.07 -2.47 1.50
C MET A 78 15.71 -2.63 0.13
N LYS A 79 16.10 -3.85 -0.26
CA LYS A 79 16.68 -4.13 -1.58
C LYS A 79 15.69 -3.78 -2.71
N MET A 80 14.44 -4.23 -2.62
CA MET A 80 13.42 -3.95 -3.63
C MET A 80 13.22 -2.45 -3.83
N PHE A 81 13.10 -1.70 -2.75
CA PHE A 81 12.96 -0.25 -2.80
C PHE A 81 14.19 0.42 -3.42
N ASN A 82 15.39 0.15 -2.87
CA ASN A 82 16.64 0.77 -3.31
C ASN A 82 16.95 0.45 -4.77
N ASN A 83 16.77 -0.79 -5.20
CA ASN A 83 17.02 -1.19 -6.58
C ASN A 83 16.11 -0.45 -7.57
N LEU A 84 14.87 -0.16 -7.19
CA LEU A 84 13.93 0.59 -8.03
C LEU A 84 14.21 2.09 -8.03
N VAL A 85 14.45 2.72 -6.87
CA VAL A 85 14.73 4.18 -6.84
C VAL A 85 16.05 4.53 -7.52
N ASN A 86 17.02 3.61 -7.56
CA ASN A 86 18.26 3.77 -8.30
C ASN A 86 18.07 3.80 -9.83
N GLN A 87 16.88 3.45 -10.34
CA GLN A 87 16.54 3.55 -11.76
C GLN A 87 15.95 4.92 -12.13
N LYS A 88 16.28 6.00 -11.42
CA LYS A 88 15.68 7.33 -11.54
C LYS A 88 15.69 7.92 -12.97
N ASP A 89 16.64 7.52 -13.80
CA ASP A 89 16.73 7.98 -15.19
C ASP A 89 15.68 7.30 -16.12
N HIS A 90 14.98 6.28 -15.61
CA HIS A 90 14.01 5.48 -16.34
C HIS A 90 12.55 5.77 -15.96
N TYR A 91 12.31 6.72 -15.05
CA TYR A 91 10.95 7.13 -14.67
C TYR A 91 10.90 8.62 -14.27
N SER A 92 9.70 9.21 -14.38
CA SER A 92 9.51 10.60 -13.94
C SER A 92 9.02 10.69 -12.50
N LYS A 93 8.29 9.69 -12.00
CA LYS A 93 7.70 9.68 -10.65
C LYS A 93 7.75 8.30 -10.03
N PHE A 94 7.96 8.27 -8.72
CA PHE A 94 7.94 7.02 -7.95
C PHE A 94 6.90 7.11 -6.82
N ILE A 95 5.88 6.26 -6.87
CA ILE A 95 4.81 6.21 -5.88
C ILE A 95 5.01 4.96 -5.02
N ASN A 96 5.47 5.15 -3.78
CA ASN A 96 5.68 4.09 -2.81
C ASN A 96 4.45 3.91 -1.91
N PHE A 97 4.10 2.66 -1.63
CA PHE A 97 3.10 2.35 -0.63
C PHE A 97 3.73 2.01 0.73
N CYS A 98 3.49 2.89 1.68
CA CYS A 98 3.82 2.70 3.07
C CYS A 98 2.66 2.08 3.86
N SER A 99 2.84 1.88 5.13
CA SER A 99 1.86 1.30 6.05
C SER A 99 1.85 2.04 7.37
N GLY A 100 0.71 2.06 8.04
CA GLY A 100 0.62 2.46 9.45
C GLY A 100 1.56 1.67 10.37
N ALA A 101 2.11 0.53 9.90
CA ALA A 101 3.17 -0.20 10.60
C ALA A 101 4.50 0.56 10.71
N ALA A 102 4.70 1.64 9.94
CA ALA A 102 5.84 2.53 10.08
C ALA A 102 5.82 3.31 11.40
N PHE A 103 4.67 3.42 12.06
CA PHE A 103 4.54 3.97 13.40
C PHE A 103 4.72 2.89 14.48
N ASP A 104 4.96 3.32 15.73
CA ASP A 104 4.97 2.42 16.88
C ASP A 104 3.56 1.86 17.16
N ARG A 105 3.36 0.57 16.84
CA ARG A 105 2.09 -0.13 17.04
C ARG A 105 1.90 -0.69 18.46
N SER A 106 2.85 -0.50 19.36
CA SER A 106 2.69 -0.81 20.79
C SER A 106 1.69 0.16 21.46
N ARG A 107 1.46 1.30 20.83
CA ARG A 107 0.50 2.33 21.25
C ARG A 107 -0.64 2.48 20.26
N GLU A 108 -1.75 3.06 20.70
CA GLU A 108 -2.86 3.39 19.80
C GLU A 108 -2.45 4.52 18.85
N ILE A 109 -2.58 4.27 17.54
CA ILE A 109 -2.34 5.26 16.49
C ILE A 109 -3.63 6.07 16.33
N TYR A 110 -3.67 7.28 16.90
CA TYR A 110 -4.83 8.17 16.82
C TYR A 110 -4.42 9.57 16.39
N LYS A 111 -4.92 9.99 15.22
CA LYS A 111 -4.67 11.31 14.63
C LYS A 111 -3.17 11.68 14.57
N TYR A 112 -2.32 10.70 14.24
CA TYR A 112 -0.91 10.97 14.02
C TYR A 112 -0.74 11.80 12.74
N ASN A 113 0.06 12.84 12.81
CA ASN A 113 0.56 13.53 11.63
C ASN A 113 1.60 12.67 10.92
N GLU A 114 1.92 13.03 9.68
CA GLU A 114 2.80 12.28 8.81
C GLU A 114 4.21 12.12 9.37
N GLU A 115 4.74 13.13 10.07
CA GLU A 115 6.12 13.14 10.60
C GLU A 115 6.31 12.27 11.85
N ARG A 116 5.22 11.83 12.47
CA ARG A 116 5.27 11.05 13.73
C ARG A 116 6.10 9.77 13.62
N TYR A 117 6.29 9.21 12.43
CA TYR A 117 7.16 8.04 12.23
C TYR A 117 8.65 8.35 12.51
N LEU A 118 9.06 9.61 12.47
CA LEU A 118 10.42 10.03 12.79
C LEU A 118 10.77 9.86 14.27
N GLU A 119 9.77 9.87 15.15
CA GLU A 119 9.93 9.79 16.60
C GLU A 119 10.10 8.35 17.12
N CYS A 120 9.90 7.34 16.27
CA CYS A 120 9.97 5.94 16.66
C CYS A 120 10.67 5.08 15.62
N LEU A 121 11.10 3.88 16.04
CA LEU A 121 11.50 2.82 15.14
C LEU A 121 10.71 1.56 15.57
N PRO A 122 9.84 1.01 14.70
CA PRO A 122 9.11 -0.22 15.00
C PRO A 122 10.07 -1.37 15.32
N THR A 123 9.66 -2.25 16.23
CA THR A 123 10.47 -3.41 16.67
C THR A 123 10.29 -4.62 15.75
N ASP A 124 9.20 -4.69 15.01
CA ASP A 124 9.00 -5.73 14.00
C ASP A 124 9.68 -5.37 12.67
N TYR A 125 10.23 -6.37 11.99
CA TYR A 125 11.02 -6.16 10.77
C TYR A 125 10.22 -5.56 9.60
N TYR A 126 8.95 -5.88 9.47
CA TYR A 126 8.10 -5.26 8.46
C TYR A 126 7.88 -3.77 8.75
N GLY A 127 7.46 -3.43 9.96
CA GLY A 127 7.28 -2.05 10.39
C GLY A 127 8.57 -1.23 10.29
N MET A 128 9.70 -1.83 10.72
CA MET A 128 11.03 -1.23 10.60
C MET A 128 11.38 -0.91 9.13
N SER A 129 11.16 -1.85 8.20
CA SER A 129 11.40 -1.59 6.77
C SER A 129 10.55 -0.45 6.23
N LYS A 130 9.25 -0.39 6.61
CA LYS A 130 8.34 0.69 6.19
C LYS A 130 8.73 2.04 6.78
N ASN A 131 9.22 2.08 8.02
CA ASN A 131 9.71 3.30 8.66
C ASN A 131 10.98 3.83 7.97
N ILE A 132 11.98 2.97 7.76
CA ILE A 132 13.23 3.37 7.13
C ILE A 132 13.01 3.79 5.67
N ILE A 133 12.19 3.05 4.91
CA ILE A 133 11.82 3.45 3.54
C ILE A 133 11.13 4.83 3.54
N SER A 134 10.24 5.12 4.51
CA SER A 134 9.63 6.45 4.60
C SER A 134 10.67 7.56 4.82
N ARG A 135 11.69 7.31 5.65
CA ARG A 135 12.80 8.26 5.86
C ARG A 135 13.62 8.46 4.58
N GLU A 136 13.83 7.42 3.79
CA GLU A 136 14.51 7.55 2.50
C GLU A 136 13.64 8.30 1.48
N CYS A 137 12.34 8.01 1.39
CA CYS A 137 11.41 8.75 0.52
C CYS A 137 11.47 10.26 0.77
N SER A 138 11.52 10.71 2.04
CA SER A 138 11.54 12.14 2.39
C SER A 138 12.81 12.89 1.93
N ARG A 139 13.86 12.17 1.54
CA ARG A 139 15.14 12.70 1.06
C ARG A 139 15.26 12.73 -0.47
N LEU A 140 14.35 12.06 -1.15
CA LEU A 140 14.38 11.90 -2.61
C LEU A 140 13.37 12.87 -3.25
N SER A 141 13.69 13.35 -4.44
CA SER A 141 12.76 14.13 -5.29
C SER A 141 11.90 13.21 -6.14
N ASP A 142 10.68 13.64 -6.43
CA ASP A 142 9.71 12.91 -7.27
C ASP A 142 9.36 11.50 -6.73
N VAL A 143 9.55 11.30 -5.42
CA VAL A 143 9.18 10.08 -4.68
C VAL A 143 8.06 10.42 -3.71
N TYR A 144 6.90 9.81 -3.91
CA TYR A 144 5.68 10.02 -3.13
C TYR A 144 5.41 8.82 -2.25
N ASN A 145 5.22 9.03 -0.96
CA ASN A 145 5.05 7.97 0.03
C ASN A 145 3.62 7.96 0.57
N LEU A 146 2.81 7.02 0.10
CA LEU A 146 1.40 6.91 0.43
C LEU A 146 1.19 5.88 1.56
N ARG A 147 0.85 6.33 2.77
CA ARG A 147 0.75 5.48 3.96
C ARG A 147 -0.67 5.00 4.20
N ILE A 148 -0.88 3.69 4.10
CA ILE A 148 -2.17 3.01 4.28
C ILE A 148 -2.24 2.41 5.70
N PHE A 149 -3.35 2.64 6.41
CA PHE A 149 -3.64 2.01 7.72
C PHE A 149 -4.46 0.72 7.55
N GLY A 150 -5.48 0.78 6.74
CA GLY A 150 -6.25 -0.36 6.29
C GLY A 150 -6.84 -0.07 4.92
N CYS A 151 -6.95 -1.09 4.07
CA CYS A 151 -7.63 -0.95 2.79
C CYS A 151 -8.47 -2.18 2.49
N PHE A 152 -9.51 -1.99 1.68
CA PHE A 152 -10.41 -3.04 1.24
C PHE A 152 -10.70 -2.90 -0.26
N GLY A 153 -11.02 -4.03 -0.91
CA GLY A 153 -11.35 -4.09 -2.33
C GLY A 153 -11.68 -5.50 -2.79
N LEU A 154 -11.87 -5.65 -4.10
CA LEU A 154 -12.35 -6.90 -4.70
C LEU A 154 -11.39 -8.07 -4.47
N TYR A 155 -10.09 -7.83 -4.63
CA TYR A 155 -9.04 -8.87 -4.51
C TYR A 155 -8.49 -9.03 -3.09
N GLU A 156 -9.18 -8.44 -2.08
CA GLU A 156 -8.84 -8.63 -0.67
C GLU A 156 -8.98 -10.11 -0.26
N SER A 157 -8.07 -10.59 0.59
CA SER A 157 -8.19 -11.94 1.17
C SER A 157 -9.45 -12.05 2.04
N GLU A 158 -10.15 -13.18 1.96
CA GLU A 158 -11.35 -13.47 2.73
C GLU A 158 -11.13 -13.48 4.25
N THR A 159 -9.89 -13.63 4.67
CA THR A 159 -9.50 -13.59 6.10
C THR A 159 -9.35 -12.18 6.66
N ARG A 160 -9.34 -11.15 5.79
CA ARG A 160 -9.24 -9.76 6.25
C ARG A 160 -10.60 -9.24 6.71
N PHE A 161 -10.57 -8.28 7.62
CA PHE A 161 -11.74 -7.86 8.40
C PHE A 161 -12.94 -7.46 7.52
N VAL A 162 -12.77 -6.60 6.54
CA VAL A 162 -13.89 -6.08 5.74
C VAL A 162 -14.53 -7.19 4.93
N LYS A 163 -13.73 -7.94 4.14
CA LYS A 163 -14.25 -9.02 3.31
C LYS A 163 -14.84 -10.16 4.13
N SER A 164 -14.17 -10.58 5.21
CA SER A 164 -14.68 -11.57 6.13
C SER A 164 -16.03 -11.16 6.75
N SER A 165 -16.17 -9.88 7.12
CA SER A 165 -17.41 -9.36 7.67
C SER A 165 -18.57 -9.39 6.66
N ILE A 166 -18.29 -9.05 5.39
CA ILE A 166 -19.27 -9.11 4.30
C ILE A 166 -19.71 -10.56 4.04
N LEU A 167 -18.75 -11.48 3.91
CA LEU A 167 -19.02 -12.90 3.66
C LEU A 167 -19.87 -13.52 4.78
N LYS A 168 -19.52 -13.25 6.03
CA LYS A 168 -20.31 -13.70 7.20
C LYS A 168 -21.71 -13.12 7.24
N ALA A 169 -21.87 -11.84 6.88
CA ALA A 169 -23.19 -11.23 6.79
C ALA A 169 -24.06 -11.89 5.70
N ILE A 170 -23.46 -12.26 4.56
CA ILE A 170 -24.16 -12.96 3.47
C ILE A 170 -24.55 -14.39 3.89
N SER A 171 -23.66 -15.11 4.61
CA SER A 171 -23.93 -16.49 5.09
C SER A 171 -24.79 -16.55 6.36
N GLY A 172 -25.15 -15.41 6.96
CA GLY A 172 -25.88 -15.35 8.23
C GLY A 172 -25.07 -15.77 9.46
N GLU A 173 -23.73 -15.83 9.32
CA GLU A 173 -22.83 -16.18 10.42
C GLU A 173 -22.56 -14.98 11.34
N PRO A 174 -22.36 -15.22 12.66
CA PRO A 174 -22.05 -14.15 13.60
C PRO A 174 -20.69 -13.52 13.31
N LEU A 175 -20.63 -12.19 13.32
CA LEU A 175 -19.38 -11.46 13.27
C LEU A 175 -18.77 -11.34 14.67
N ILE A 176 -17.58 -11.93 14.86
CA ILE A 176 -16.83 -11.87 16.12
C ILE A 176 -15.81 -10.74 16.04
N ILE A 177 -15.94 -9.76 16.93
CA ILE A 177 -14.97 -8.66 17.10
C ILE A 177 -14.21 -8.90 18.41
N HIS A 178 -13.01 -9.44 18.31
CA HIS A 178 -12.18 -9.74 19.48
C HIS A 178 -11.74 -8.48 20.24
N GLN A 179 -11.52 -7.38 19.52
CA GLN A 179 -11.11 -6.12 20.10
C GLN A 179 -11.72 -4.95 19.32
N ASN A 180 -12.47 -4.12 20.03
CA ASN A 180 -13.05 -2.91 19.42
C ASN A 180 -12.01 -1.79 19.38
N ARG A 181 -11.39 -1.58 18.24
CA ARG A 181 -10.38 -0.53 18.00
C ARG A 181 -10.89 0.51 17.01
N MET A 182 -10.34 1.72 17.12
CA MET A 182 -10.45 2.70 16.04
C MET A 182 -9.68 2.18 14.83
N MET A 183 -10.35 2.19 13.68
CA MET A 183 -9.76 1.74 12.42
C MET A 183 -10.08 2.72 11.31
N ASP A 184 -9.23 2.73 10.31
CA ASP A 184 -9.42 3.48 9.08
C ASP A 184 -9.26 2.53 7.91
N PHE A 185 -10.32 2.37 7.12
CA PHE A 185 -10.31 1.53 5.93
C PHE A 185 -10.61 2.39 4.71
N ILE A 186 -9.63 2.54 3.83
CA ILE A 186 -9.77 3.22 2.55
C ILE A 186 -10.09 2.20 1.44
N SER A 187 -10.98 2.54 0.51
CA SER A 187 -11.25 1.68 -0.64
C SER A 187 -10.10 1.69 -1.64
N THR A 188 -9.86 0.56 -2.32
CA THR A 188 -8.84 0.49 -3.38
C THR A 188 -9.19 1.40 -4.56
N LYS A 189 -10.46 1.73 -4.77
CA LYS A 189 -10.89 2.71 -5.77
C LYS A 189 -10.42 4.11 -5.42
N ASP A 190 -10.58 4.53 -4.17
CA ASP A 190 -10.10 5.85 -3.72
C ASP A 190 -8.57 5.90 -3.74
N ILE A 191 -7.88 4.80 -3.41
CA ILE A 191 -6.43 4.70 -3.57
C ILE A 191 -6.04 4.90 -5.04
N ALA A 192 -6.76 4.29 -5.98
CA ALA A 192 -6.48 4.46 -7.42
C ALA A 192 -6.72 5.91 -7.91
N GLU A 193 -7.74 6.61 -7.38
CA GLU A 193 -7.93 8.04 -7.65
C GLU A 193 -6.74 8.87 -7.14
N ILE A 194 -6.26 8.58 -5.93
CA ILE A 194 -5.10 9.26 -5.36
C ILE A 194 -3.85 8.96 -6.19
N VAL A 195 -3.60 7.71 -6.57
CA VAL A 195 -2.49 7.33 -7.45
C VAL A 195 -2.57 8.08 -8.78
N ASN A 196 -3.76 8.12 -9.40
CA ASN A 196 -3.97 8.87 -10.63
C ASN A 196 -3.64 10.36 -10.46
N PHE A 197 -4.06 10.97 -9.35
CA PHE A 197 -3.69 12.36 -9.04
C PHE A 197 -2.17 12.54 -9.00
N TYR A 198 -1.43 11.67 -8.31
CA TYR A 198 0.03 11.75 -8.23
C TYR A 198 0.73 11.49 -9.57
N ILE A 199 0.17 10.64 -10.43
CA ILE A 199 0.71 10.42 -11.80
C ILE A 199 0.61 11.70 -12.63
N VAL A 200 -0.54 12.38 -12.61
CA VAL A 200 -0.82 13.51 -13.55
C VAL A 200 -0.43 14.87 -13.01
N LYS A 201 -0.42 15.07 -11.68
CA LYS A 201 -0.17 16.39 -11.08
C LYS A 201 1.24 16.49 -10.52
N GLN A 202 1.85 17.66 -10.65
CA GLN A 202 2.99 18.02 -9.82
C GLN A 202 2.48 18.32 -8.41
N VAL A 203 3.13 17.77 -7.41
CA VAL A 203 2.69 17.83 -6.00
C VAL A 203 3.70 18.64 -5.20
N GLU A 204 3.20 19.52 -4.34
CA GLU A 204 4.06 20.29 -3.44
C GLU A 204 4.74 19.38 -2.42
N LYS A 205 5.94 19.77 -1.96
CA LYS A 205 6.78 19.01 -1.03
C LYS A 205 6.04 18.48 0.19
N GLN A 206 5.18 19.27 0.78
CA GLN A 206 4.39 18.91 1.97
C GLN A 206 3.41 17.73 1.75
N TYR A 207 3.10 17.39 0.49
CA TYR A 207 2.21 16.30 0.14
C TYR A 207 2.94 15.08 -0.45
N GLU A 208 4.28 15.05 -0.40
CA GLU A 208 5.05 13.91 -0.87
C GLU A 208 4.97 12.68 0.08
N ASP A 209 4.71 12.90 1.37
CA ASP A 209 4.46 11.83 2.35
C ASP A 209 3.12 12.08 3.04
N ILE A 210 2.11 11.25 2.78
CA ILE A 210 0.75 11.43 3.30
C ILE A 210 0.16 10.18 3.91
N ASN A 211 -0.68 10.39 4.91
CA ASN A 211 -1.53 9.36 5.50
C ASN A 211 -2.83 9.22 4.71
N LEU A 212 -3.03 8.08 4.05
CA LEU A 212 -4.26 7.77 3.35
C LEU A 212 -5.34 7.36 4.33
N CYS A 213 -6.21 8.29 4.69
CA CYS A 213 -7.24 8.07 5.67
C CYS A 213 -8.45 8.98 5.45
N TYR A 214 -9.64 8.51 5.85
CA TYR A 214 -10.82 9.38 5.84
C TYR A 214 -10.84 10.32 7.05
N PRO A 215 -11.42 11.53 6.90
CA PRO A 215 -11.50 12.50 8.01
C PRO A 215 -12.27 11.96 9.23
N LYS A 216 -13.30 11.15 8.98
CA LYS A 216 -14.15 10.59 10.04
C LYS A 216 -13.67 9.19 10.44
N LYS A 217 -13.16 9.09 11.65
CA LYS A 217 -12.76 7.81 12.24
C LYS A 217 -13.94 7.06 12.84
N THR A 218 -13.86 5.73 12.84
CA THR A 218 -14.90 4.87 13.38
C THR A 218 -14.30 3.66 14.09
N THR A 219 -15.09 2.98 14.93
CA THR A 219 -14.66 1.76 15.59
C THR A 219 -15.16 0.54 14.82
N LEU A 220 -14.45 -0.59 14.93
CA LEU A 220 -14.83 -1.85 14.29
C LEU A 220 -16.29 -2.25 14.59
N LYS A 221 -16.74 -2.06 15.84
CA LYS A 221 -18.12 -2.36 16.25
C LYS A 221 -19.14 -1.47 15.54
N LYS A 222 -18.82 -0.20 15.32
CA LYS A 222 -19.72 0.76 14.66
C LYS A 222 -19.78 0.50 13.15
N ASP A 223 -18.67 0.15 12.52
CA ASP A 223 -18.62 -0.19 11.10
C ASP A 223 -19.36 -1.49 10.79
N SER A 224 -19.27 -2.49 11.66
CA SER A 224 -19.96 -3.77 11.46
C SER A 224 -21.47 -3.69 11.55
N ILE A 225 -22.02 -2.73 12.30
CA ILE A 225 -23.48 -2.64 12.56
C ILE A 225 -24.19 -1.70 11.59
N LYS A 226 -23.55 -0.63 11.11
CA LYS A 226 -24.22 0.44 10.36
C LYS A 226 -24.15 0.36 8.84
N ASN A 227 -23.21 -0.37 8.25
CA ASN A 227 -22.88 -0.26 6.84
C ASN A 227 -23.18 -1.51 5.99
N ILE A 228 -23.68 -2.59 6.58
CA ILE A 228 -24.15 -3.73 5.78
C ILE A 228 -25.63 -3.55 5.48
N ARG A 229 -25.97 -2.59 4.65
CA ARG A 229 -27.23 -2.61 3.91
C ARG A 229 -27.06 -3.55 2.72
N LEU A 230 -27.47 -4.80 2.89
CA LEU A 230 -27.39 -5.87 1.88
C LEU A 230 -28.20 -5.56 0.61
N ASP A 231 -29.15 -4.64 0.68
CA ASP A 231 -29.97 -4.17 -0.43
C ASP A 231 -29.20 -3.45 -1.56
N LYS A 232 -27.96 -3.03 -1.33
CA LYS A 232 -27.06 -2.44 -2.36
C LYS A 232 -26.11 -3.43 -3.03
N PHE A 233 -26.09 -4.68 -2.60
CA PHE A 233 -25.24 -5.75 -3.17
C PHE A 233 -26.10 -6.78 -3.95
N LYS A 234 -27.04 -6.32 -4.75
CA LYS A 234 -27.60 -7.19 -5.79
C LYS A 234 -26.55 -7.33 -6.89
N VAL A 235 -26.00 -8.55 -6.99
CA VAL A 235 -25.20 -9.05 -8.11
C VAL A 235 -26.06 -9.06 -9.38
#